data_fb918a72c27c44becc2c39f75ee28b10
#
_entry.id   fb918a72c27c44becc2c39f75ee28b10
#
_cell.length_a   1.000
_cell.length_b   1.000
_cell.length_c   1.000
_cell.angle_alpha   90.00
_cell.angle_beta   90.00
_cell.angle_gamma   90.00
#
_symmetry.space_group_name_H-M   'P 1'
#
loop_
_entity.id
_entity.type
_entity.pdbx_description
1 polymer ?
#
loop_
_entity_poly.entity_id
_entity_poly.type
_entity_poly.pdbx_seq_one_letter_code
_entity_poly.pdbx_strand_id
1 'polypeptide(L)'
;SSFSFSEIIKKIEITGNNRISDETILMFSKVDTGQSVKNNKINQILKDLYNLNFFNNVSVKIEKNTLFINVDEAPLIKDIKITGVKAEKFKKIIRDSLILKPRGPFNDFLLAKEKTIIRSQLKTAGYYFSNVDPSIELLDDNMVSIDYVIDLGEKSKIGKISFIGDK
;
A
#
# COMPACT_ATOMS: atom_id res chain seq x y z
N SER A 1 38.28 10.25 -9.37
CA SER A 1 38.17 8.77 -9.39
C SER A 1 37.50 8.32 -8.10
N SER A 2 36.21 8.06 -8.15
CA SER A 2 35.47 7.47 -7.02
C SER A 2 35.87 6.00 -6.92
N PHE A 3 36.68 5.66 -5.94
CA PHE A 3 36.93 4.27 -5.60
C PHE A 3 35.63 3.69 -5.04
N SER A 4 34.93 2.95 -5.85
CA SER A 4 33.80 2.13 -5.39
C SER A 4 34.37 0.96 -4.59
N PHE A 5 34.47 1.12 -3.29
CA PHE A 5 34.83 0.02 -2.42
C PHE A 5 33.73 -1.04 -2.50
N SER A 6 34.10 -2.22 -2.96
CA SER A 6 33.28 -3.41 -2.95
C SER A 6 33.61 -4.17 -1.67
N GLU A 7 32.66 -4.31 -0.76
CA GLU A 7 32.83 -5.11 0.45
C GLU A 7 32.27 -6.52 0.25
N ILE A 8 33.00 -7.53 0.73
CA ILE A 8 32.49 -8.92 0.74
C ILE A 8 31.68 -9.12 2.02
N ILE A 9 30.45 -9.59 1.88
CA ILE A 9 29.59 -9.90 3.01
C ILE A 9 30.11 -11.14 3.72
N LYS A 10 30.50 -10.99 4.99
CA LYS A 10 30.84 -12.10 5.89
C LYS A 10 29.68 -12.47 6.79
N LYS A 11 28.80 -11.52 7.11
CA LYS A 11 27.66 -11.68 7.99
C LYS A 11 26.48 -10.84 7.47
N ILE A 12 25.26 -11.33 7.71
CA ILE A 12 24.03 -10.58 7.46
C ILE A 12 23.28 -10.50 8.78
N GLU A 13 22.85 -9.31 9.17
CA GLU A 13 22.02 -9.05 10.33
C GLU A 13 20.72 -8.40 9.87
N ILE A 14 19.59 -9.02 10.26
CA ILE A 14 18.25 -8.55 9.96
C ILE A 14 17.59 -8.17 11.28
N THR A 15 16.94 -7.01 11.32
CA THR A 15 16.26 -6.49 12.52
C THR A 15 14.95 -5.80 12.16
N GLY A 16 14.02 -5.75 13.12
CA GLY A 16 12.73 -5.07 12.96
C GLY A 16 11.61 -5.94 12.38
N ASN A 17 11.95 -7.13 11.90
CA ASN A 17 10.96 -8.12 11.46
C ASN A 17 10.38 -8.89 12.66
N ASN A 18 9.07 -9.05 12.65
CA ASN A 18 8.33 -9.78 13.70
C ASN A 18 7.56 -10.97 13.12
N ARG A 19 6.85 -10.77 12.03
CA ARG A 19 6.03 -11.79 11.34
C ARG A 19 6.74 -12.41 10.16
N ILE A 20 7.61 -11.63 9.50
CA ILE A 20 8.32 -12.06 8.30
C ILE A 20 9.67 -12.62 8.74
N SER A 21 9.97 -13.88 8.37
CA SER A 21 11.21 -14.51 8.77
C SER A 21 12.43 -13.94 8.06
N ASP A 22 13.61 -14.09 8.67
CA ASP A 22 14.89 -13.69 8.07
C ASP A 22 15.09 -14.36 6.72
N GLU A 23 14.77 -15.66 6.62
CA GLU A 23 14.90 -16.43 5.38
C GLU A 23 14.05 -15.83 4.24
N THR A 24 12.85 -15.36 4.57
CA THR A 24 11.96 -14.70 3.60
C THR A 24 12.59 -13.39 3.12
N ILE A 25 13.11 -12.58 4.02
CA ILE A 25 13.77 -11.31 3.67
C ILE A 25 15.01 -11.57 2.80
N LEU A 26 15.84 -12.57 3.16
CA LEU A 26 17.01 -12.96 2.40
C LEU A 26 16.65 -13.44 0.99
N MET A 27 15.61 -14.26 0.87
CA MET A 27 15.15 -14.78 -0.41
C MET A 27 14.77 -13.65 -1.37
N PHE A 28 14.02 -12.65 -0.90
CA PHE A 28 13.63 -11.51 -1.71
C PHE A 28 14.76 -10.51 -1.97
N SER A 29 15.68 -10.36 -1.02
CA SER A 29 16.86 -9.51 -1.17
C SER A 29 17.88 -10.07 -2.17
N LYS A 30 17.80 -11.38 -2.46
CA LYS A 30 18.74 -12.09 -3.38
C LYS A 30 20.19 -11.80 -3.02
N VAL A 31 20.49 -11.87 -1.73
CA VAL A 31 21.83 -11.60 -1.17
C VAL A 31 22.24 -12.74 -0.26
N ASP A 32 23.52 -13.06 -0.30
CA ASP A 32 24.09 -14.14 0.49
C ASP A 32 25.49 -13.77 1.00
N THR A 33 25.96 -14.48 2.01
CA THR A 33 27.33 -14.36 2.49
C THR A 33 28.34 -14.78 1.40
N GLY A 34 29.50 -14.15 1.37
CA GLY A 34 30.52 -14.38 0.34
C GLY A 34 30.34 -13.53 -0.92
N GLN A 35 29.20 -12.88 -1.08
CA GLN A 35 28.97 -11.97 -2.20
C GLN A 35 29.64 -10.62 -1.98
N SER A 36 30.08 -10.01 -3.10
CA SER A 36 30.60 -8.65 -3.13
C SER A 36 29.45 -7.67 -3.34
N VAL A 37 29.32 -6.69 -2.45
CA VAL A 37 28.25 -5.70 -2.48
C VAL A 37 28.82 -4.32 -2.82
N LYS A 38 28.19 -3.70 -3.81
CA LYS A 38 28.39 -2.31 -4.20
C LYS A 38 27.09 -1.52 -3.97
N ASN A 39 27.17 -0.19 -4.05
CA ASN A 39 26.00 0.68 -3.85
C ASN A 39 24.80 0.35 -4.75
N ASN A 40 25.05 -0.09 -5.99
CA ASN A 40 23.98 -0.52 -6.90
C ASN A 40 23.23 -1.76 -6.38
N LYS A 41 23.93 -2.69 -5.73
CA LYS A 41 23.29 -3.87 -5.12
C LYS A 41 22.46 -3.50 -3.89
N ILE A 42 22.95 -2.58 -3.05
CA ILE A 42 22.18 -2.03 -1.92
C ILE A 42 20.89 -1.40 -2.42
N ASN A 43 20.95 -0.56 -3.45
CA ASN A 43 19.78 0.05 -4.05
C ASN A 43 18.80 -0.99 -4.64
N GLN A 44 19.31 -2.09 -5.18
CA GLN A 44 18.47 -3.17 -5.69
C GLN A 44 17.76 -3.91 -4.55
N ILE A 45 18.47 -4.22 -3.46
CA ILE A 45 17.85 -4.83 -2.26
C ILE A 45 16.73 -3.95 -1.73
N LEU A 46 16.96 -2.64 -1.60
CA LEU A 46 15.95 -1.68 -1.17
C LEU A 46 14.70 -1.73 -2.07
N LYS A 47 14.89 -1.68 -3.40
CA LYS A 47 13.78 -1.76 -4.35
C LYS A 47 13.02 -3.08 -4.26
N ASP A 48 13.73 -4.19 -4.19
CA ASP A 48 13.12 -5.52 -4.14
C ASP A 48 12.28 -5.68 -2.87
N LEU A 49 12.77 -5.20 -1.71
CA LEU A 49 12.03 -5.26 -0.45
C LEU A 49 10.83 -4.29 -0.42
N TYR A 50 10.99 -3.05 -0.90
CA TYR A 50 9.89 -2.09 -0.96
C TYR A 50 8.76 -2.55 -1.91
N ASN A 51 9.10 -3.22 -3.01
CA ASN A 51 8.12 -3.71 -3.96
C ASN A 51 7.20 -4.82 -3.40
N LEU A 52 7.57 -5.43 -2.27
CA LEU A 52 6.71 -6.40 -1.60
C LEU A 52 5.51 -5.76 -0.90
N ASN A 53 5.56 -4.46 -0.63
CA ASN A 53 4.57 -3.71 0.16
C ASN A 53 4.36 -4.26 1.60
N PHE A 54 5.29 -5.07 2.10
CA PHE A 54 5.23 -5.62 3.46
C PHE A 54 5.86 -4.70 4.51
N PHE A 55 6.59 -3.69 4.06
CA PHE A 55 7.38 -2.82 4.92
C PHE A 55 7.02 -1.36 4.73
N ASN A 56 6.82 -0.64 5.83
CA ASN A 56 6.70 0.82 5.86
C ASN A 56 8.06 1.48 5.62
N ASN A 57 9.11 0.86 6.15
CA ASN A 57 10.46 1.34 6.00
C ASN A 57 11.46 0.19 5.86
N VAL A 58 12.49 0.42 5.06
CA VAL A 58 13.62 -0.49 4.87
C VAL A 58 14.89 0.33 4.84
N SER A 59 15.88 -0.04 5.63
CA SER A 59 17.24 0.49 5.51
C SER A 59 18.24 -0.63 5.31
N VAL A 60 19.19 -0.41 4.42
CA VAL A 60 20.25 -1.37 4.09
C VAL A 60 21.59 -0.65 4.11
N LYS A 61 22.53 -1.17 4.89
CA LYS A 61 23.90 -0.66 4.94
C LYS A 61 24.90 -1.79 5.11
N ILE A 62 26.12 -1.57 4.69
CA ILE A 62 27.23 -2.48 4.90
C ILE A 62 28.32 -1.78 5.73
N GLU A 63 28.75 -2.39 6.80
CA GLU A 63 29.80 -1.90 7.66
C GLU A 63 30.66 -3.09 8.12
N LYS A 64 31.99 -2.98 7.97
CA LYS A 64 32.94 -4.01 8.41
C LYS A 64 32.57 -5.43 7.95
N ASN A 65 32.23 -5.57 6.68
CA ASN A 65 31.81 -6.83 6.05
C ASN A 65 30.48 -7.44 6.60
N THR A 66 29.72 -6.67 7.39
CA THR A 66 28.37 -7.05 7.85
C THR A 66 27.35 -6.24 7.07
N LEU A 67 26.41 -6.93 6.42
CA LEU A 67 25.24 -6.32 5.81
C LEU A 67 24.13 -6.23 6.83
N PHE A 68 23.70 -5.02 7.14
CA PHE A 68 22.56 -4.75 8.03
C PHE A 68 21.32 -4.45 7.19
N ILE A 69 20.27 -5.20 7.41
CA ILE A 69 18.94 -4.95 6.85
C ILE A 69 18.00 -4.68 8.02
N ASN A 70 17.55 -3.44 8.15
CA ASN A 70 16.55 -3.08 9.14
C ASN A 70 15.24 -2.81 8.43
N VAL A 71 14.15 -3.41 8.92
CA VAL A 71 12.81 -3.30 8.36
C VAL A 71 11.82 -2.83 9.41
N ASP A 72 10.78 -2.16 8.96
CA ASP A 72 9.59 -1.83 9.75
C ASP A 72 8.38 -2.43 9.03
N GLU A 73 7.76 -3.44 9.62
CA GLU A 73 6.68 -4.17 8.97
C GLU A 73 5.41 -3.31 8.91
N ALA A 74 4.81 -3.24 7.73
CA ALA A 74 3.51 -2.61 7.54
C ALA A 74 2.44 -3.33 8.38
N PRO A 75 1.46 -2.61 8.96
CA PRO A 75 0.34 -3.23 9.64
C PRO A 75 -0.44 -4.17 8.71
N LEU A 76 -1.05 -5.20 9.26
CA LEU A 76 -2.01 -6.03 8.53
C LEU A 76 -3.42 -5.44 8.64
N ILE A 77 -4.15 -5.51 7.55
CA ILE A 77 -5.55 -5.11 7.53
C ILE A 77 -6.38 -6.25 8.14
N LYS A 78 -7.05 -5.97 9.27
CA LYS A 78 -7.97 -6.89 9.92
C LYS A 78 -9.27 -7.01 9.14
N ASP A 79 -9.89 -5.87 8.89
CA ASP A 79 -11.16 -5.78 8.15
C ASP A 79 -11.27 -4.47 7.37
N ILE A 80 -12.17 -4.47 6.39
CA ILE A 80 -12.51 -3.28 5.60
C ILE A 80 -14.02 -3.14 5.61
N LYS A 81 -14.49 -1.99 6.11
CA LYS A 81 -15.90 -1.59 6.14
C LYS A 81 -16.18 -0.55 5.07
N ILE A 82 -17.43 -0.50 4.62
CA ILE A 82 -17.96 0.53 3.74
C ILE A 82 -19.24 1.01 4.36
N THR A 83 -19.24 2.24 4.87
CA THR A 83 -20.39 2.87 5.55
C THR A 83 -20.94 4.04 4.73
N GLY A 84 -22.19 4.43 5.02
CA GLY A 84 -22.88 5.49 4.28
C GLY A 84 -23.59 5.04 3.00
N VAL A 85 -23.36 3.81 2.53
CA VAL A 85 -24.05 3.20 1.38
C VAL A 85 -24.99 2.11 1.89
N LYS A 86 -26.29 2.21 1.57
CA LYS A 86 -27.30 1.23 2.03
C LYS A 86 -27.43 0.02 1.10
N ALA A 87 -27.24 0.20 -0.20
CA ALA A 87 -27.41 -0.85 -1.19
C ALA A 87 -26.26 -1.85 -1.18
N GLU A 88 -26.50 -3.08 -0.74
CA GLU A 88 -25.48 -4.14 -0.65
C GLU A 88 -24.85 -4.46 -2.01
N LYS A 89 -25.62 -4.43 -3.10
CA LYS A 89 -25.08 -4.60 -4.46
C LYS A 89 -24.02 -3.54 -4.78
N PHE A 90 -24.24 -2.31 -4.34
CA PHE A 90 -23.31 -1.21 -4.58
C PHE A 90 -22.08 -1.29 -3.68
N LYS A 91 -22.25 -1.65 -2.41
CA LYS A 91 -21.12 -1.95 -1.52
C LYS A 91 -20.23 -3.06 -2.09
N LYS A 92 -20.84 -4.10 -2.68
CA LYS A 92 -20.11 -5.19 -3.31
C LYS A 92 -19.25 -4.68 -4.48
N ILE A 93 -19.80 -3.84 -5.36
CA ILE A 93 -19.07 -3.25 -6.48
C ILE A 93 -17.87 -2.46 -5.98
N ILE A 94 -18.05 -1.63 -4.95
CA ILE A 94 -16.96 -0.87 -4.34
C ILE A 94 -15.91 -1.84 -3.77
N ARG A 95 -16.32 -2.82 -2.97
CA ARG A 95 -15.42 -3.79 -2.34
C ARG A 95 -14.60 -4.58 -3.36
N ASP A 96 -15.21 -4.98 -4.47
CA ASP A 96 -14.54 -5.73 -5.53
C ASP A 96 -13.48 -4.89 -6.26
N SER A 97 -13.60 -3.56 -6.24
CA SER A 97 -12.65 -2.62 -6.85
C SER A 97 -11.47 -2.24 -5.95
N LEU A 98 -11.54 -2.55 -4.66
CA LEU A 98 -10.47 -2.22 -3.73
C LEU A 98 -9.20 -3.03 -4.04
N ILE A 99 -8.05 -2.39 -3.92
CA ILE A 99 -6.72 -2.99 -4.05
C ILE A 99 -6.31 -3.59 -2.70
N LEU A 100 -6.53 -2.84 -1.61
CA LEU A 100 -6.30 -3.30 -0.26
C LEU A 100 -7.31 -4.40 0.08
N LYS A 101 -6.83 -5.44 0.75
CA LYS A 101 -7.66 -6.61 1.12
C LYS A 101 -7.43 -6.96 2.58
N PRO A 102 -8.45 -7.50 3.26
CA PRO A 102 -8.26 -8.09 4.58
C PRO A 102 -7.14 -9.14 4.56
N ARG A 103 -6.33 -9.18 5.61
CA ARG A 103 -5.12 -9.99 5.77
C ARG A 103 -3.93 -9.58 4.92
N GLY A 104 -4.08 -8.55 4.07
CA GLY A 104 -2.99 -7.94 3.33
C GLY A 104 -2.30 -6.81 4.12
N PRO A 105 -1.13 -6.39 3.68
CA PRO A 105 -0.43 -5.25 4.27
C PRO A 105 -1.16 -3.94 3.98
N PHE A 106 -1.18 -3.06 4.97
CA PHE A 106 -1.69 -1.71 4.82
C PHE A 106 -0.66 -0.83 4.10
N ASN A 107 -1.15 0.05 3.26
CA ASN A 107 -0.33 1.01 2.52
C ASN A 107 -1.09 2.32 2.31
N ASP A 108 -0.56 3.41 2.84
CA ASP A 108 -1.20 4.74 2.75
C ASP A 108 -1.37 5.24 1.31
N PHE A 109 -0.41 4.96 0.45
CA PHE A 109 -0.49 5.35 -0.96
C PHE A 109 -1.64 4.63 -1.67
N LEU A 110 -1.81 3.33 -1.40
CA LEU A 110 -2.92 2.56 -1.96
C LEU A 110 -4.26 3.02 -1.41
N LEU A 111 -4.33 3.37 -0.11
CA LEU A 111 -5.53 3.94 0.49
C LEU A 111 -5.97 5.23 -0.22
N ALA A 112 -5.02 6.15 -0.46
CA ALA A 112 -5.30 7.39 -1.17
C ALA A 112 -5.77 7.14 -2.62
N LYS A 113 -5.19 6.16 -3.29
CA LYS A 113 -5.59 5.73 -4.64
C LYS A 113 -7.00 5.17 -4.64
N GLU A 114 -7.35 4.34 -3.67
CA GLU A 114 -8.69 3.76 -3.53
C GLU A 114 -9.77 4.81 -3.30
N LYS A 115 -9.49 5.84 -2.49
CA LYS A 115 -10.39 6.99 -2.34
C LYS A 115 -10.77 7.58 -3.70
N THR A 116 -9.81 7.73 -4.61
CA THR A 116 -10.04 8.23 -5.96
C THR A 116 -10.86 7.25 -6.81
N ILE A 117 -10.56 5.95 -6.72
CA ILE A 117 -11.30 4.90 -7.43
C ILE A 117 -12.76 4.88 -7.00
N ILE A 118 -13.03 4.89 -5.70
CA ILE A 118 -14.39 4.88 -5.14
C ILE A 118 -15.15 6.12 -5.60
N ARG A 119 -14.55 7.32 -5.53
CA ARG A 119 -15.18 8.56 -6.01
C ARG A 119 -15.52 8.50 -7.49
N SER A 120 -14.64 7.92 -8.31
CA SER A 120 -14.90 7.74 -9.74
C SER A 120 -16.10 6.85 -10.01
N GLN A 121 -16.23 5.74 -9.27
CA GLN A 121 -17.38 4.83 -9.37
C GLN A 121 -18.68 5.49 -8.93
N LEU A 122 -18.66 6.26 -7.83
CA LEU A 122 -19.79 7.02 -7.34
C LEU A 122 -20.24 8.04 -8.39
N LYS A 123 -19.31 8.75 -9.01
CA LYS A 123 -19.58 9.69 -10.09
C LYS A 123 -20.23 9.01 -11.29
N THR A 124 -19.72 7.84 -11.71
CA THR A 124 -20.30 7.05 -12.80
C THR A 124 -21.74 6.60 -12.48
N ALA A 125 -22.03 6.34 -11.20
CA ALA A 125 -23.39 6.01 -10.73
C ALA A 125 -24.30 7.24 -10.55
N GLY A 126 -23.84 8.46 -10.85
CA GLY A 126 -24.60 9.72 -10.79
C GLY A 126 -24.47 10.50 -9.48
N TYR A 127 -23.57 10.07 -8.57
CA TYR A 127 -23.30 10.76 -7.29
C TYR A 127 -22.11 11.71 -7.44
N TYR A 128 -22.30 12.82 -8.11
CA TYR A 128 -21.24 13.80 -8.45
C TYR A 128 -20.71 14.56 -7.24
N PHE A 129 -21.53 14.71 -6.20
CA PHE A 129 -21.21 15.47 -4.98
C PHE A 129 -20.86 14.56 -3.81
N SER A 130 -20.58 13.30 -4.10
CA SER A 130 -20.17 12.34 -3.07
C SER A 130 -18.81 12.68 -2.46
N ASN A 131 -18.68 12.38 -1.17
CA ASN A 131 -17.42 12.41 -0.46
C ASN A 131 -17.05 11.01 0.04
N VAL A 132 -15.76 10.71 0.11
CA VAL A 132 -15.21 9.45 0.62
C VAL A 132 -14.09 9.79 1.59
N ASP A 133 -14.29 9.46 2.86
CA ASP A 133 -13.32 9.69 3.92
C ASP A 133 -12.91 8.36 4.54
N PRO A 134 -11.72 7.84 4.21
CA PRO A 134 -11.20 6.66 4.89
C PRO A 134 -10.87 6.98 6.34
N SER A 135 -11.39 6.19 7.25
CA SER A 135 -11.06 6.19 8.67
C SER A 135 -10.22 4.95 8.99
N ILE A 136 -9.10 5.13 9.67
CA ILE A 136 -8.18 4.06 10.05
C ILE A 136 -8.19 3.95 11.58
N GLU A 137 -8.46 2.77 12.08
CA GLU A 137 -8.34 2.42 13.49
C GLU A 137 -7.11 1.54 13.67
N LEU A 138 -6.16 2.02 14.49
CA LEU A 138 -5.00 1.24 14.88
C LEU A 138 -5.41 0.23 15.96
N LEU A 139 -5.07 -1.02 15.75
CA LEU A 139 -5.37 -2.12 16.65
C LEU A 139 -4.08 -2.70 17.23
N ASP A 140 -4.21 -3.56 18.23
CA ASP A 140 -3.09 -4.32 18.77
C ASP A 140 -2.47 -5.25 17.69
N ASP A 141 -1.29 -5.79 17.99
CA ASP A 141 -0.56 -6.74 17.14
C ASP A 141 -0.21 -6.20 15.72
N ASN A 142 0.04 -4.89 15.64
CA ASN A 142 0.36 -4.20 14.37
C ASN A 142 -0.69 -4.48 13.29
N MET A 143 -1.96 -4.29 13.63
CA MET A 143 -3.11 -4.40 12.73
C MET A 143 -3.88 -3.10 12.59
N VAL A 144 -4.64 -2.97 11.53
CA VAL A 144 -5.55 -1.84 11.27
C VAL A 144 -6.90 -2.32 10.79
N SER A 145 -7.95 -1.59 11.17
CA SER A 145 -9.26 -1.63 10.52
C SER A 145 -9.43 -0.40 9.65
N ILE A 146 -10.02 -0.57 8.48
CA ILE A 146 -10.30 0.54 7.55
C ILE A 146 -11.81 0.65 7.41
N ASP A 147 -12.35 1.87 7.56
CA ASP A 147 -13.72 2.19 7.22
C ASP A 147 -13.76 3.27 6.14
N TYR A 148 -14.26 2.95 4.96
CA TYR A 148 -14.56 3.94 3.93
C TYR A 148 -15.92 4.57 4.23
N VAL A 149 -15.89 5.70 4.92
CA VAL A 149 -17.08 6.49 5.24
C VAL A 149 -17.49 7.27 4.00
N ILE A 150 -18.64 6.94 3.43
CA ILE A 150 -19.13 7.50 2.18
C ILE A 150 -20.34 8.37 2.46
N ASP A 151 -20.25 9.63 2.05
CA ASP A 151 -21.41 10.51 1.90
C ASP A 151 -21.75 10.56 0.41
N LEU A 152 -22.92 10.05 0.06
CA LEU A 152 -23.36 10.02 -1.34
C LEU A 152 -23.74 11.41 -1.87
N GLY A 153 -24.05 12.35 -0.98
CA GLY A 153 -24.61 13.64 -1.41
C GLY A 153 -25.95 13.49 -2.17
N GLU A 154 -26.34 14.53 -2.84
CA GLU A 154 -27.53 14.49 -3.70
C GLU A 154 -27.22 13.82 -5.05
N LYS A 155 -28.11 12.92 -5.50
CA LYS A 155 -28.01 12.32 -6.81
C LYS A 155 -28.39 13.34 -7.88
N SER A 156 -27.49 13.58 -8.83
CA SER A 156 -27.79 14.45 -9.96
C SER A 156 -28.91 13.87 -10.82
N LYS A 157 -29.95 14.64 -11.03
CA LYS A 157 -31.00 14.33 -12.01
C LYS A 157 -30.63 15.00 -13.34
N ILE A 158 -30.67 14.24 -14.42
CA ILE A 158 -30.54 14.85 -15.77
C ILE A 158 -31.77 15.72 -15.96
N GLY A 159 -31.58 17.05 -16.02
CA GLY A 159 -32.61 17.99 -16.39
C GLY A 159 -33.03 17.78 -17.84
N LYS A 160 -34.26 18.17 -18.16
CA LYS A 160 -34.81 18.11 -19.53
C LYS A 160 -33.92 18.97 -20.44
N ILE A 161 -33.26 18.35 -21.41
CA ILE A 161 -32.54 19.09 -22.46
C ILE A 161 -33.61 19.62 -23.45
N SER A 162 -33.85 20.93 -23.47
CA SER A 162 -34.69 21.56 -24.46
C SER A 162 -33.81 22.03 -25.62
N PHE A 163 -33.97 21.46 -26.80
CA PHE A 163 -33.37 21.99 -28.00
C PHE A 163 -34.24 23.16 -28.47
N ILE A 164 -33.73 24.37 -28.36
CA ILE A 164 -34.34 25.54 -29.04
C ILE A 164 -33.77 25.54 -30.45
N GLY A 165 -34.53 25.02 -31.40
CA GLY A 165 -34.19 25.13 -32.81
C GLY A 165 -34.56 26.52 -33.32
N ASP A 166 -33.58 27.23 -33.87
CA ASP A 166 -33.86 28.39 -34.70
C ASP A 166 -34.56 27.93 -35.97
N LYS A 167 -35.67 28.63 -36.30
CA LYS A 167 -36.37 28.52 -37.58
C LYS A 167 -35.70 29.37 -38.62
#